data_66491a91cd1263fdf7fbb91cdbf28a36
#
_entry.id   66491a91cd1263fdf7fbb91cdbf28a36
#
_cell.length_a   1.000
_cell.length_b   1.000
_cell.length_c   1.000
_cell.angle_alpha   90.00
_cell.angle_beta   90.00
_cell.angle_gamma   90.00
#
_symmetry.space_group_name_H-M   'P 1'
#
loop_
_entity.id
_entity.type
_entity.pdbx_description
1 polymer ?
#
loop_
_entity_poly.entity_id
_entity_poly.type
_entity_poly.pdbx_seq_one_letter_code
_entity_poly.pdbx_strand_id
1 'polypeptide(L)'
;MTERDLKRRTREGFERMFDSGDLEYVDEAVAVGAIDHQEPEGTDMGAHLKQIIATLRTAFPDLHFELHEMLCEGDIVACRSTMTGTHQGPLNIGPMGGLPISGARVEVAHMHFFRYDDDGRVTDLWHVWNTLALARQIGAPAPDLRVSAPA
;
A
#
# COMPACT_ATOMS: atom_id res chain seq x y z
N MET A 1 19.08 13.35 8.51
CA MET A 1 17.82 13.08 9.26
C MET A 1 18.05 12.01 10.32
N THR A 2 17.41 12.15 11.45
CA THR A 2 17.46 11.13 12.50
C THR A 2 16.48 10.00 12.20
N GLU A 3 16.69 8.81 12.80
CA GLU A 3 15.73 7.70 12.71
C GLU A 3 14.32 8.09 13.19
N ARG A 4 14.25 8.98 14.20
CA ARG A 4 12.99 9.53 14.70
C ARG A 4 12.28 10.38 13.63
N ASP A 5 13.03 11.15 12.85
CA ASP A 5 12.48 11.95 11.77
C ASP A 5 11.95 11.08 10.65
N LEU A 6 12.68 10.03 10.26
CA LEU A 6 12.25 9.10 9.23
C LEU A 6 10.97 8.35 9.62
N LYS A 7 10.87 7.88 10.86
CA LYS A 7 9.64 7.27 11.38
C LYS A 7 8.46 8.24 11.37
N ARG A 8 8.68 9.50 11.73
CA ARG A 8 7.65 10.54 11.69
C ARG A 8 7.18 10.80 10.26
N ARG A 9 8.11 10.90 9.29
CA ARG A 9 7.80 11.07 7.87
C ARG A 9 7.03 9.89 7.31
N THR A 10 7.39 8.67 7.69
CA THR A 10 6.65 7.47 7.29
C THR A 10 5.20 7.54 7.77
N ARG A 11 4.97 7.90 9.03
CA ARG A 11 3.62 8.06 9.58
C ARG A 11 2.83 9.14 8.86
N GLU A 12 3.43 10.31 8.69
CA GLU A 12 2.84 11.43 7.96
C GLU A 12 2.45 11.04 6.52
N GLY A 13 3.31 10.24 5.86
CA GLY A 13 3.03 9.73 4.52
C GLY A 13 1.75 8.90 4.47
N PHE A 14 1.56 7.96 5.39
CA PHE A 14 0.32 7.18 5.45
C PHE A 14 -0.90 8.05 5.74
N GLU A 15 -0.81 8.96 6.71
CA GLU A 15 -1.91 9.85 7.09
C GLU A 15 -2.31 10.81 5.95
N ARG A 16 -1.35 11.45 5.31
CA ARG A 16 -1.64 12.41 4.24
C ARG A 16 -2.06 11.74 2.94
N MET A 17 -1.29 10.73 2.48
CA MET A 17 -1.54 10.12 1.18
C MET A 17 -2.75 9.18 1.21
N PHE A 18 -2.79 8.25 2.13
CA PHE A 18 -3.84 7.21 2.13
C PHE A 18 -5.09 7.63 2.90
N ASP A 19 -4.97 8.13 4.12
CA ASP A 19 -6.13 8.49 4.93
C ASP A 19 -6.81 9.76 4.41
N SER A 20 -6.02 10.79 4.04
CA SER A 20 -6.56 12.07 3.57
C SER A 20 -6.67 12.20 2.04
N GLY A 21 -5.95 11.37 1.26
CA GLY A 21 -5.96 11.42 -0.19
C GLY A 21 -5.20 12.60 -0.79
N ASP A 22 -4.20 13.12 -0.08
CA ASP A 22 -3.35 14.21 -0.51
C ASP A 22 -2.33 13.72 -1.55
N LEU A 23 -2.72 13.77 -2.82
CA LEU A 23 -1.88 13.30 -3.92
C LEU A 23 -0.71 14.23 -4.22
N GLU A 24 -0.79 15.51 -3.85
CA GLU A 24 0.32 16.46 -4.06
C GLU A 24 1.49 16.14 -3.12
N TYR A 25 1.19 15.61 -1.93
CA TYR A 25 2.24 15.18 -0.99
C TYR A 25 3.11 14.05 -1.53
N VAL A 26 2.63 13.26 -2.48
CA VAL A 26 3.45 12.24 -3.15
C VAL A 26 4.68 12.86 -3.81
N ASP A 27 4.55 14.03 -4.44
CA ASP A 27 5.65 14.73 -5.10
C ASP A 27 6.69 15.27 -4.10
N GLU A 28 6.27 15.54 -2.86
CA GLU A 28 7.17 15.95 -1.77
C GLU A 28 7.85 14.74 -1.10
N ALA A 29 7.12 13.62 -0.96
CA ALA A 29 7.53 12.45 -0.18
C ALA A 29 8.37 11.45 -0.98
N VAL A 30 8.22 11.42 -2.30
CA VAL A 30 8.87 10.44 -3.20
C VAL A 30 9.93 11.12 -4.03
N ALA A 31 11.14 10.58 -4.05
CA ALA A 31 12.22 11.10 -4.86
C ALA A 31 11.98 10.84 -6.35
N VAL A 32 12.47 11.74 -7.21
CA VAL A 32 12.46 11.50 -8.67
C VAL A 32 13.31 10.26 -8.97
N GLY A 33 12.75 9.33 -9.72
CA GLY A 33 13.43 8.07 -10.05
C GLY A 33 13.39 7.01 -8.95
N ALA A 34 12.56 7.20 -7.91
CA ALA A 34 12.34 6.19 -6.88
C ALA A 34 11.79 4.88 -7.47
N ILE A 35 12.15 3.78 -6.84
CA ILE A 35 11.83 2.43 -7.32
C ILE A 35 10.88 1.73 -6.36
N ASP A 36 9.73 1.29 -6.87
CA ASP A 36 8.90 0.28 -6.23
C ASP A 36 9.33 -1.10 -6.73
N HIS A 37 9.97 -1.88 -5.86
CA HIS A 37 10.53 -3.18 -6.22
C HIS A 37 9.49 -4.28 -6.45
N GLN A 38 8.22 -4.02 -6.24
CA GLN A 38 7.10 -4.92 -6.56
C GLN A 38 6.47 -4.62 -7.92
N GLU A 39 6.86 -3.51 -8.56
CA GLU A 39 6.35 -3.10 -9.85
C GLU A 39 7.33 -3.44 -11.00
N PRO A 40 6.86 -3.53 -12.25
CA PRO A 40 7.73 -3.73 -13.41
C PRO A 40 8.82 -2.65 -13.52
N GLU A 41 9.99 -3.05 -14.03
CA GLU A 41 11.09 -2.13 -14.29
C GLU A 41 10.63 -0.94 -15.17
N GLY A 42 11.04 0.27 -14.78
CA GLY A 42 10.69 1.50 -15.49
C GLY A 42 9.36 2.13 -15.05
N THR A 43 8.64 1.54 -14.09
CA THR A 43 7.46 2.16 -13.51
C THR A 43 7.84 3.44 -12.77
N ASP A 44 7.18 4.56 -13.10
CA ASP A 44 7.28 5.79 -12.31
C ASP A 44 6.55 5.58 -10.97
N MET A 45 7.30 5.47 -9.88
CA MET A 45 6.76 5.18 -8.56
C MET A 45 5.79 6.26 -8.09
N GLY A 46 6.10 7.55 -8.31
CA GLY A 46 5.23 8.64 -7.88
C GLY A 46 3.88 8.62 -8.61
N ALA A 47 3.90 8.48 -9.93
CA ALA A 47 2.68 8.41 -10.74
C ALA A 47 1.86 7.16 -10.39
N HIS A 48 2.51 6.00 -10.24
CA HIS A 48 1.86 4.75 -9.86
C HIS A 48 1.22 4.84 -8.47
N LEU A 49 1.92 5.40 -7.49
CA LEU A 49 1.40 5.57 -6.14
C LEU A 49 0.16 6.47 -6.10
N LYS A 50 0.15 7.59 -6.84
CA LYS A 50 -1.04 8.45 -6.98
C LYS A 50 -2.22 7.68 -7.52
N GLN A 51 -2.00 6.84 -8.54
CA GLN A 51 -3.04 6.01 -9.15
C GLN A 51 -3.59 4.97 -8.15
N ILE A 52 -2.72 4.30 -7.40
CA ILE A 52 -3.12 3.31 -6.38
C ILE A 52 -3.90 3.97 -5.25
N ILE A 53 -3.46 5.12 -4.74
CA ILE A 53 -4.18 5.86 -3.70
C ILE A 53 -5.58 6.24 -4.18
N ALA A 54 -5.70 6.81 -5.38
CA ALA A 54 -6.99 7.18 -5.97
C ALA A 54 -7.91 5.96 -6.13
N THR A 55 -7.38 4.83 -6.60
CA THR A 55 -8.12 3.58 -6.78
C THR A 55 -8.61 3.02 -5.44
N LEU A 56 -7.74 2.95 -4.44
CA LEU A 56 -8.10 2.46 -3.10
C LEU A 56 -9.13 3.35 -2.42
N ARG A 57 -9.00 4.68 -2.53
CA ARG A 57 -9.97 5.61 -1.93
C ARG A 57 -11.31 5.62 -2.65
N THR A 58 -11.35 5.32 -3.94
CA THR A 58 -12.60 5.11 -4.67
C THR A 58 -13.32 3.85 -4.18
N ALA A 59 -12.58 2.76 -4.00
CA ALA A 59 -13.13 1.50 -3.51
C ALA A 59 -13.51 1.55 -2.02
N PHE A 60 -12.71 2.24 -1.22
CA PHE A 60 -12.83 2.37 0.24
C PHE A 60 -12.81 3.85 0.63
N PRO A 61 -13.96 4.56 0.62
CA PRO A 61 -13.99 5.99 0.99
C PRO A 61 -13.51 6.29 2.41
N ASP A 62 -13.62 5.31 3.30
CA ASP A 62 -13.15 5.33 4.69
C ASP A 62 -11.79 4.63 4.86
N LEU A 63 -10.97 4.59 3.80
CA LEU A 63 -9.64 3.98 3.83
C LEU A 63 -8.79 4.52 4.98
N HIS A 64 -8.22 3.61 5.75
CA HIS A 64 -7.32 3.93 6.86
C HIS A 64 -6.22 2.88 6.99
N PHE A 65 -5.00 3.34 7.29
CA PHE A 65 -3.88 2.48 7.64
C PHE A 65 -3.53 2.64 9.13
N GLU A 66 -3.78 1.60 9.90
CA GLU A 66 -3.29 1.51 11.27
C GLU A 66 -1.83 1.03 11.24
N LEU A 67 -0.90 1.90 11.66
CA LEU A 67 0.51 1.55 11.78
C LEU A 67 0.76 0.92 13.14
N HIS A 68 1.35 -0.27 13.14
CA HIS A 68 1.72 -1.00 14.35
C HIS A 68 3.18 -0.73 14.71
N GLU A 69 4.07 -1.72 14.51
CA GLU A 69 5.49 -1.53 14.79
C GLU A 69 6.17 -0.81 13.64
N MET A 70 7.11 0.05 14.01
CA MET A 70 7.95 0.78 13.08
C MET A 70 9.40 0.74 13.59
N LEU A 71 10.26 0.11 12.81
CA LEU A 71 11.69 -0.02 13.08
C LEU A 71 12.47 0.84 12.10
N CYS A 72 13.58 1.40 12.53
CA CYS A 72 14.49 2.14 11.66
C CYS A 72 15.91 1.70 11.93
N GLU A 73 16.65 1.43 10.87
CA GLU A 73 18.08 1.18 10.90
C GLU A 73 18.72 1.97 9.75
N GLY A 74 19.53 2.96 10.10
CA GLY A 74 20.15 3.85 9.11
C GLY A 74 19.07 4.64 8.35
N ASP A 75 19.04 4.47 7.03
CA ASP A 75 18.13 5.12 6.10
C ASP A 75 16.86 4.29 5.76
N ILE A 76 16.70 3.13 6.40
CA ILE A 76 15.58 2.22 6.14
C ILE A 76 14.59 2.22 7.30
N VAL A 77 13.30 2.43 6.97
CA VAL A 77 12.18 2.24 7.89
C VAL A 77 11.38 1.03 7.47
N ALA A 78 11.24 0.07 8.38
CA ALA A 78 10.33 -1.06 8.23
C ALA A 78 9.07 -0.84 9.07
N CYS A 79 7.89 -1.13 8.52
CA CYS A 79 6.66 -1.05 9.28
C CYS A 79 5.67 -2.15 8.94
N ARG A 80 4.92 -2.57 9.95
CA ARG A 80 3.76 -3.44 9.83
C ARG A 80 2.50 -2.59 10.00
N SER A 81 1.53 -2.76 9.11
CA SER A 81 0.29 -2.01 9.13
C SER A 81 -0.92 -2.89 8.81
N THR A 82 -2.10 -2.38 9.14
CA THR A 82 -3.39 -2.96 8.72
C THR A 82 -4.16 -1.91 7.95
N MET A 83 -4.48 -2.22 6.70
CA MET A 83 -5.40 -1.43 5.90
C MET A 83 -6.83 -1.81 6.25
N THR A 84 -7.68 -0.84 6.54
CA THR A 84 -9.10 -1.02 6.78
C THR A 84 -9.93 -0.14 5.86
N GLY A 85 -11.15 -0.55 5.60
CA GLY A 85 -12.10 0.22 4.82
C GLY A 85 -13.39 -0.56 4.57
N THR A 86 -14.39 0.12 4.02
CA THR A 86 -15.67 -0.47 3.61
C THR A 86 -15.76 -0.43 2.10
N HIS A 87 -15.97 -1.60 1.48
CA HIS A 87 -16.00 -1.73 0.02
C HIS A 87 -17.27 -1.13 -0.57
N GLN A 88 -17.21 0.13 -0.98
CA GLN A 88 -18.34 0.92 -1.48
C GLN A 88 -18.16 1.43 -2.91
N GLY A 89 -17.04 1.11 -3.56
CA GLY A 89 -16.74 1.48 -4.94
C GLY A 89 -15.97 0.39 -5.68
N PRO A 90 -15.79 0.53 -7.00
CA PRO A 90 -15.07 -0.46 -7.80
C PRO A 90 -13.60 -0.51 -7.37
N LEU A 91 -13.06 -1.73 -7.26
CA LEU A 91 -11.65 -1.97 -6.97
C LEU A 91 -10.96 -2.53 -8.22
N ASN A 92 -10.43 -1.65 -9.05
CA ASN A 92 -9.78 -2.02 -10.31
C ASN A 92 -8.29 -2.31 -10.12
N ILE A 93 -7.99 -3.34 -9.32
CA ILE A 93 -6.62 -3.83 -9.07
C ILE A 93 -6.55 -5.31 -9.42
N GLY A 94 -5.77 -5.65 -10.44
CA GLY A 94 -5.50 -7.02 -10.83
C GLY A 94 -6.76 -7.90 -10.93
N PRO A 95 -6.76 -9.12 -10.36
CA PRO A 95 -7.89 -10.04 -10.45
C PRO A 95 -9.13 -9.58 -9.68
N MET A 96 -9.06 -8.51 -8.90
CA MET A 96 -10.21 -7.92 -8.19
C MET A 96 -11.02 -6.95 -9.07
N GLY A 97 -10.48 -6.58 -10.23
CA GLY A 97 -11.20 -5.77 -11.21
C GLY A 97 -12.47 -6.47 -11.69
N GLY A 98 -13.59 -5.75 -11.71
CA GLY A 98 -14.88 -6.28 -12.16
C GLY A 98 -15.67 -7.05 -11.09
N LEU A 99 -15.16 -7.22 -9.87
CA LEU A 99 -15.96 -7.75 -8.76
C LEU A 99 -17.04 -6.76 -8.36
N PRO A 100 -18.27 -7.24 -8.06
CA PRO A 100 -19.34 -6.38 -7.60
C PRO A 100 -18.99 -5.74 -6.25
N ILE A 101 -19.49 -4.52 -6.02
CA ILE A 101 -19.37 -3.83 -4.73
C ILE A 101 -20.05 -4.66 -3.65
N SER A 102 -19.28 -5.08 -2.64
CA SER A 102 -19.77 -6.03 -1.62
C SER A 102 -20.36 -5.36 -0.38
N GLY A 103 -20.00 -4.10 -0.11
CA GLY A 103 -20.33 -3.43 1.15
C GLY A 103 -19.59 -3.99 2.37
N ALA A 104 -18.67 -4.94 2.18
CA ALA A 104 -17.93 -5.57 3.27
C ALA A 104 -16.88 -4.63 3.85
N ARG A 105 -16.71 -4.68 5.17
CA ARG A 105 -15.56 -4.11 5.85
C ARG A 105 -14.36 -5.04 5.67
N VAL A 106 -13.22 -4.48 5.29
CA VAL A 106 -11.99 -5.23 5.09
C VAL A 106 -10.92 -4.88 6.12
N GLU A 107 -10.08 -5.86 6.41
CA GLU A 107 -8.87 -5.73 7.22
C GLU A 107 -7.75 -6.51 6.53
N VAL A 108 -6.72 -5.80 6.06
CA VAL A 108 -5.67 -6.35 5.21
C VAL A 108 -4.30 -6.04 5.79
N ALA A 109 -3.53 -7.08 6.09
CA ALA A 109 -2.16 -6.92 6.58
C ALA A 109 -1.23 -6.46 5.46
N HIS A 110 -0.39 -5.48 5.79
CA HIS A 110 0.68 -4.95 4.95
C HIS A 110 2.01 -4.92 5.68
N MET A 111 3.09 -5.09 4.93
CA MET A 111 4.45 -4.86 5.41
C MET A 111 5.18 -4.02 4.38
N HIS A 112 5.91 -3.01 4.85
CA HIS A 112 6.64 -2.08 4.01
C HIS A 112 8.06 -1.88 4.53
N PHE A 113 9.00 -1.72 3.59
CA PHE A 113 10.34 -1.20 3.82
C PHE A 113 10.51 0.02 2.92
N PHE A 114 10.85 1.15 3.51
CA PHE A 114 11.13 2.39 2.80
C PHE A 114 12.59 2.75 2.99
N ARG A 115 13.32 3.02 1.92
CA ARG A 115 14.61 3.69 2.00
C ARG A 115 14.42 5.17 1.72
N TYR A 116 15.15 6.00 2.46
CA TYR A 116 15.09 7.46 2.38
C TYR A 116 16.41 8.06 1.95
N ASP A 117 16.37 9.15 1.18
CA ASP A 117 17.55 10.00 0.94
C ASP A 117 17.79 10.99 2.10
N ASP A 118 18.85 11.80 1.98
CA ASP A 118 19.23 12.78 2.99
C ASP A 118 18.17 13.90 3.18
N ASP A 119 17.32 14.15 2.18
CA ASP A 119 16.21 15.10 2.24
C ASP A 119 14.94 14.46 2.83
N GLY A 120 14.99 13.16 3.14
CA GLY A 120 13.89 12.39 3.69
C GLY A 120 12.78 12.08 2.69
N ARG A 121 13.13 11.88 1.43
CA ARG A 121 12.26 11.39 0.38
C ARG A 121 12.49 9.89 0.20
N VAL A 122 11.44 9.17 -0.10
CA VAL A 122 11.53 7.73 -0.40
C VAL A 122 12.23 7.52 -1.73
N THR A 123 13.29 6.73 -1.74
CA THR A 123 14.03 6.31 -2.95
C THR A 123 13.71 4.89 -3.37
N ASP A 124 13.40 4.02 -2.42
CA ASP A 124 13.06 2.63 -2.65
C ASP A 124 11.91 2.18 -1.76
N LEU A 125 11.03 1.37 -2.32
CA LEU A 125 9.93 0.73 -1.62
C LEU A 125 9.95 -0.78 -1.90
N TRP A 126 9.92 -1.57 -0.84
CA TRP A 126 9.58 -2.99 -0.85
C TRP A 126 8.33 -3.17 -0.02
N HIS A 127 7.33 -3.84 -0.55
CA HIS A 127 6.10 -4.06 0.19
C HIS A 127 5.42 -5.36 -0.20
N VAL A 128 4.68 -5.91 0.73
CA VAL A 128 3.76 -7.01 0.50
C VAL A 128 2.45 -6.74 1.23
N TRP A 129 1.35 -7.13 0.63
CA TRP A 129 0.05 -7.08 1.25
C TRP A 129 -0.73 -8.35 0.99
N ASN A 130 -1.64 -8.68 1.87
CA ASN A 130 -2.41 -9.91 1.76
C ASN A 130 -3.57 -9.75 0.78
N THR A 131 -3.26 -9.73 -0.52
CA THR A 131 -4.23 -9.57 -1.60
C THR A 131 -5.27 -10.69 -1.63
N LEU A 132 -4.89 -11.90 -1.25
CA LEU A 132 -5.81 -13.03 -1.17
C LEU A 132 -6.86 -12.83 -0.07
N ALA A 133 -6.46 -12.32 1.09
CA ALA A 133 -7.39 -11.99 2.15
C ALA A 133 -8.35 -10.87 1.71
N LEU A 134 -7.85 -9.83 1.06
CA LEU A 134 -8.68 -8.76 0.50
C LEU A 134 -9.70 -9.30 -0.49
N ALA A 135 -9.25 -10.08 -1.48
CA ALA A 135 -10.12 -10.66 -2.50
C ALA A 135 -11.25 -11.50 -1.88
N ARG A 136 -10.93 -12.35 -0.91
CA ARG A 136 -11.92 -13.16 -0.18
C ARG A 136 -12.91 -12.30 0.60
N GLN A 137 -12.45 -11.27 1.28
CA GLN A 137 -13.30 -10.39 2.09
C GLN A 137 -14.31 -9.61 1.25
N ILE A 138 -13.97 -9.27 0.00
CA ILE A 138 -14.88 -8.60 -0.93
C ILE A 138 -15.70 -9.54 -1.82
N GLY A 139 -15.58 -10.86 -1.60
CA GLY A 139 -16.45 -11.85 -2.24
C GLY A 139 -15.86 -12.57 -3.45
N ALA A 140 -14.56 -12.47 -3.70
CA ALA A 140 -13.92 -13.28 -4.72
C ALA A 140 -13.97 -14.78 -4.35
N PRO A 141 -14.15 -15.68 -5.33
CA PRO A 141 -14.09 -17.11 -5.06
C PRO A 141 -12.71 -17.49 -4.53
N ALA A 142 -12.68 -18.40 -3.55
CA ALA A 142 -11.41 -18.92 -3.05
C ALA A 142 -10.66 -19.64 -4.18
N PRO A 143 -9.35 -19.35 -4.39
CA PRO A 143 -8.58 -20.12 -5.35
C PRO A 143 -8.53 -21.59 -4.93
N ASP A 144 -8.58 -22.49 -5.90
CA ASP A 144 -8.35 -23.91 -5.64
C ASP A 144 -6.85 -24.13 -5.40
N LEU A 145 -6.50 -24.22 -4.13
CA LEU A 145 -5.12 -24.47 -3.70
C LEU A 145 -4.81 -25.96 -3.55
N ARG A 146 -5.67 -26.86 -4.07
CA ARG A 146 -5.38 -28.29 -4.06
C ARG A 146 -4.14 -28.54 -4.91
N VAL A 147 -3.10 -29.07 -4.27
CA VAL A 147 -1.95 -29.61 -4.98
C VAL A 147 -2.46 -30.87 -5.69
N SER A 148 -2.41 -30.87 -7.02
CA SER A 148 -2.69 -32.07 -7.78
C SER A 148 -1.73 -33.17 -7.31
N ALA A 149 -2.27 -34.30 -6.84
CA ALA A 149 -1.41 -35.42 -6.51
C ALA A 149 -0.58 -35.80 -7.74
N PRO A 150 0.72 -36.07 -7.59
CA PRO A 150 1.53 -36.53 -8.72
C PRO A 150 0.90 -37.81 -9.28
N ALA A 151 0.79 -37.85 -10.60
CA ALA A 151 0.28 -38.99 -11.33
C ALA A 151 1.18 -40.20 -11.12
#